data_f246b5f63638a3ed73929ca11afdba21
#
_entry.id   f246b5f63638a3ed73929ca11afdba21
#
_cell.length_a   1.000
_cell.length_b   1.000
_cell.length_c   1.000
_cell.angle_alpha   90.00
_cell.angle_beta   90.00
_cell.angle_gamma   90.00
#
_symmetry.space_group_name_H-M   'P 1'
#
loop_
_entity.id
_entity.type
_entity.pdbx_description
1 polymer ?
#
loop_
_entity_poly.entity_id
_entity_poly.type
_entity_poly.pdbx_seq_one_letter_code
_entity_poly.pdbx_strand_id
1 'polypeptide(L)'
;MTGILQLTEQKSPTAQTFVVDEASVLTGIGIFFYSADPTLPITLELRPTTEGGQPSGKRYVPGSRVVATAAAVGAKAATTFSAATEYKFEFTSPIYVPSNTLLSVCIYSSASGDTYKTYFAKNGDFNFGTTTARYNSTVNTSNGALYASSNGTTWEGDNNKDLTFKVYRAQFDTSLAATAKLKTNIPPVK
;
A
#
# COMPACT_ATOMS: atom_id res chain seq x y z
N MET A 1 -12.92 10.87 25.78
CA MET A 1 -12.08 9.66 25.70
C MET A 1 -11.40 9.67 24.35
N THR A 2 -10.11 9.84 24.35
CA THR A 2 -9.29 9.77 23.13
C THR A 2 -9.26 8.30 22.72
N GLY A 3 -9.83 7.97 21.58
CA GLY A 3 -9.76 6.62 21.02
C GLY A 3 -8.29 6.21 20.90
N ILE A 4 -7.90 5.14 21.55
CA ILE A 4 -6.53 4.62 21.49
C ILE A 4 -6.38 3.99 20.12
N LEU A 5 -5.65 4.67 19.25
CA LEU A 5 -5.12 4.07 18.01
C LEU A 5 -4.23 2.89 18.43
N GLN A 6 -4.66 1.68 18.15
CA GLN A 6 -3.76 0.54 18.28
C GLN A 6 -2.73 0.62 17.16
N LEU A 7 -1.50 0.94 17.57
CA LEU A 7 -0.34 0.90 16.69
C LEU A 7 0.17 -0.52 16.70
N THR A 8 0.27 -1.15 15.54
CA THR A 8 1.06 -2.38 15.46
C THR A 8 2.53 -2.02 15.55
N GLU A 9 3.24 -2.72 16.41
CA GLU A 9 4.68 -2.90 16.21
C GLU A 9 4.82 -3.68 14.91
N GLN A 10 5.19 -2.95 13.86
CA GLN A 10 5.27 -3.53 12.54
C GLN A 10 6.56 -4.33 12.44
N LYS A 11 6.46 -5.64 12.60
CA LYS A 11 7.54 -6.50 12.10
C LYS A 11 7.58 -6.33 10.58
N SER A 12 8.62 -5.68 10.10
CA SER A 12 8.89 -5.58 8.66
C SER A 12 9.32 -6.95 8.13
N PRO A 13 8.74 -7.47 7.06
CA PRO A 13 7.74 -6.85 6.19
C PRO A 13 6.28 -6.99 6.66
N THR A 14 5.46 -6.03 6.23
CA THR A 14 4.00 -6.07 6.39
C THR A 14 3.34 -5.98 5.04
N ALA A 15 2.18 -6.59 4.90
CA ALA A 15 1.40 -6.52 3.68
C ALA A 15 -0.10 -6.41 3.96
N GLN A 16 -0.81 -5.73 3.04
CA GLN A 16 -2.27 -5.67 3.01
C GLN A 16 -2.76 -6.20 1.68
N THR A 17 -3.66 -7.17 1.71
CA THR A 17 -4.34 -7.61 0.50
C THR A 17 -5.57 -6.75 0.22
N PHE A 18 -5.89 -6.55 -1.05
CA PHE A 18 -7.06 -5.80 -1.50
C PHE A 18 -7.51 -6.28 -2.88
N VAL A 19 -8.78 -6.12 -3.18
CA VAL A 19 -9.36 -6.47 -4.49
C VAL A 19 -9.46 -5.22 -5.35
N VAL A 20 -9.11 -5.36 -6.61
CA VAL A 20 -9.39 -4.36 -7.65
C VAL A 20 -10.67 -4.79 -8.35
N ASP A 21 -11.81 -4.21 -7.96
CA ASP A 21 -13.14 -4.61 -8.43
C ASP A 21 -13.33 -4.33 -9.92
N GLU A 22 -12.86 -3.18 -10.40
CA GLU A 22 -12.94 -2.75 -11.79
C GLU A 22 -11.56 -2.71 -12.42
N ALA A 23 -11.46 -3.07 -13.71
CA ALA A 23 -10.22 -2.93 -14.47
C ALA A 23 -9.69 -1.49 -14.37
N SER A 24 -8.48 -1.33 -13.88
CA SER A 24 -7.92 -0.04 -13.54
C SER A 24 -6.44 0.05 -13.89
N VAL A 25 -5.97 1.27 -14.08
CA VAL A 25 -4.54 1.55 -14.26
C VAL A 25 -4.03 2.22 -12.98
N LEU A 26 -3.31 1.48 -12.16
CA LEU A 26 -2.79 1.96 -10.89
C LEU A 26 -1.54 2.84 -11.11
N THR A 27 -1.47 3.95 -10.39
CA THR A 27 -0.37 4.93 -10.50
C THR A 27 0.43 5.07 -9.22
N GLY A 28 -0.07 4.57 -8.10
CA GLY A 28 0.63 4.63 -6.82
C GLY A 28 -0.24 4.20 -5.64
N ILE A 29 0.40 4.12 -4.50
CA ILE A 29 -0.22 3.79 -3.20
C ILE A 29 0.16 4.87 -2.18
N GLY A 30 -0.82 5.40 -1.47
CA GLY A 30 -0.62 6.31 -0.35
C GLY A 30 -0.67 5.58 0.98
N ILE A 31 0.33 5.78 1.83
CA ILE A 31 0.43 5.16 3.15
C ILE A 31 0.54 6.25 4.21
N PHE A 32 -0.10 6.04 5.36
CA PHE A 32 -0.03 6.92 6.52
C PHE A 32 0.92 6.33 7.56
N PHE A 33 1.94 7.09 7.92
CA PHE A 33 2.96 6.67 8.88
C PHE A 33 2.77 7.38 10.23
N TYR A 34 2.92 6.60 11.30
CA TYR A 34 3.03 7.12 12.67
C TYR A 34 4.46 7.56 12.98
N SER A 35 5.44 6.76 12.53
CA SER A 35 6.87 7.05 12.68
C SER A 35 7.65 6.53 11.47
N ALA A 36 8.82 7.10 11.26
CA ALA A 36 9.77 6.68 10.24
C ALA A 36 11.16 6.47 10.88
N ASP A 37 11.97 5.63 10.23
CA ASP A 37 13.38 5.51 10.57
C ASP A 37 14.11 6.82 10.24
N PRO A 38 15.11 7.25 11.03
CA PRO A 38 15.82 8.50 10.76
C PRO A 38 16.75 8.42 9.54
N THR A 39 17.19 7.22 9.14
CA THR A 39 18.26 7.03 8.14
C THR A 39 17.94 6.02 7.04
N LEU A 40 17.31 4.90 7.39
CA LEU A 40 17.12 3.80 6.46
C LEU A 40 15.86 3.97 5.61
N PRO A 41 15.93 3.69 4.30
CA PRO A 41 14.80 3.81 3.41
C PRO A 41 13.74 2.72 3.65
N ILE A 42 12.55 2.97 3.13
CA ILE A 42 11.46 2.00 3.10
C ILE A 42 11.07 1.69 1.65
N THR A 43 10.75 0.44 1.39
CA THR A 43 10.32 -0.02 0.07
C THR A 43 8.86 -0.43 0.12
N LEU A 44 8.12 -0.02 -0.89
CA LEU A 44 6.77 -0.49 -1.18
C LEU A 44 6.77 -1.19 -2.54
N GLU A 45 6.05 -2.30 -2.63
CA GLU A 45 5.80 -2.99 -3.89
C GLU A 45 4.42 -3.68 -3.89
N LEU A 46 3.84 -3.84 -5.07
CA LEU A 46 2.67 -4.68 -5.25
C LEU A 46 3.12 -6.13 -5.51
N ARG A 47 2.47 -7.07 -4.86
CA ARG A 47 2.66 -8.50 -5.10
C ARG A 47 1.35 -9.15 -5.53
N PRO A 48 1.38 -10.12 -6.45
CA PRO A 48 0.25 -11.01 -6.64
C PRO A 48 0.03 -11.84 -5.38
N THR A 49 -1.15 -12.40 -5.23
CA THR A 49 -1.46 -13.33 -4.14
C THR A 49 -1.27 -14.78 -4.58
N THR A 50 -1.10 -15.65 -3.62
CA THR A 50 -1.17 -17.11 -3.81
C THR A 50 -2.63 -17.55 -3.93
N GLU A 51 -2.89 -18.81 -4.27
CA GLU A 51 -4.24 -19.39 -4.25
C GLU A 51 -4.91 -19.31 -2.88
N GLY A 52 -4.12 -19.33 -1.80
CA GLY A 52 -4.60 -19.13 -0.43
C GLY A 52 -4.81 -17.66 -0.05
N GLY A 53 -4.73 -16.70 -0.99
CA GLY A 53 -4.95 -15.28 -0.74
C GLY A 53 -3.80 -14.55 -0.02
N GLN A 54 -2.70 -15.23 0.28
CA GLN A 54 -1.54 -14.62 0.94
C GLN A 54 -0.66 -13.89 -0.07
N PRO A 55 0.11 -12.86 0.34
CA PRO A 55 1.10 -12.23 -0.53
C PRO A 55 2.11 -13.26 -1.06
N SER A 56 2.46 -13.20 -2.34
CA SER A 56 3.49 -14.08 -2.90
C SER A 56 4.85 -13.82 -2.25
N GLY A 57 5.67 -14.87 -2.07
CA GLY A 57 6.91 -14.78 -1.32
C GLY A 57 7.97 -13.87 -1.95
N LYS A 58 8.13 -13.92 -3.28
CA LYS A 58 9.21 -13.20 -3.98
C LYS A 58 8.78 -12.49 -5.26
N ARG A 59 7.57 -12.75 -5.75
CA ARG A 59 7.08 -12.12 -6.98
C ARG A 59 6.49 -10.75 -6.65
N TYR A 60 6.86 -9.75 -7.40
CA TYR A 60 6.21 -8.44 -7.37
C TYR A 60 5.80 -8.03 -8.78
N VAL A 61 4.84 -7.12 -8.86
CA VAL A 61 4.35 -6.59 -10.13
C VAL A 61 5.40 -5.64 -10.71
N PRO A 62 5.91 -5.87 -11.93
CA PRO A 62 6.90 -4.97 -12.54
C PRO A 62 6.42 -3.53 -12.55
N GLY A 63 7.32 -2.60 -12.24
CA GLY A 63 7.02 -1.16 -12.17
C GLY A 63 6.41 -0.68 -10.84
N SER A 64 5.99 -1.61 -9.94
CA SER A 64 5.36 -1.24 -8.67
C SER A 64 6.32 -0.99 -7.52
N ARG A 65 7.59 -1.41 -7.65
CA ARG A 65 8.57 -1.26 -6.57
C ARG A 65 9.07 0.18 -6.51
N VAL A 66 8.83 0.81 -5.37
CA VAL A 66 9.25 2.20 -5.09
C VAL A 66 10.00 2.22 -3.76
N VAL A 67 11.14 2.90 -3.76
CA VAL A 67 11.93 3.13 -2.56
C VAL A 67 11.78 4.59 -2.14
N ALA A 68 11.37 4.81 -0.91
CA ALA A 68 11.26 6.14 -0.31
C ALA A 68 12.39 6.39 0.70
N THR A 69 12.94 7.58 0.69
CA THR A 69 13.95 7.97 1.69
C THR A 69 13.31 8.17 3.06
N ALA A 70 14.08 7.90 4.10
CA ALA A 70 13.65 8.10 5.48
C ALA A 70 13.13 9.53 5.74
N ALA A 71 13.86 10.53 5.24
CA ALA A 71 13.50 11.93 5.40
C ALA A 71 12.17 12.28 4.73
N ALA A 72 11.90 11.76 3.54
CA ALA A 72 10.66 12.04 2.81
C ALA A 72 9.44 11.43 3.51
N VAL A 73 9.56 10.22 4.05
CA VAL A 73 8.51 9.58 4.83
C VAL A 73 8.35 10.25 6.20
N GLY A 74 9.48 10.58 6.86
CA GLY A 74 9.48 11.25 8.17
C GLY A 74 8.78 12.61 8.14
N ALA A 75 8.90 13.36 7.04
CA ALA A 75 8.21 14.63 6.86
C ALA A 75 6.66 14.50 6.78
N LYS A 76 6.15 13.30 6.56
CA LYS A 76 4.70 12.97 6.47
C LYS A 76 4.19 12.22 7.68
N ALA A 77 5.09 11.60 8.45
CA ALA A 77 4.75 10.85 9.64
C ALA A 77 4.34 11.79 10.79
N ALA A 78 3.37 11.36 11.59
CA ALA A 78 3.00 12.07 12.80
C ALA A 78 2.43 11.09 13.84
N THR A 79 2.60 11.40 15.11
CA THR A 79 2.12 10.59 16.25
C THR A 79 0.61 10.68 16.48
N THR A 80 -0.08 11.55 15.75
CA THR A 80 -1.54 11.64 15.73
C THR A 80 -2.03 11.52 14.30
N PHE A 81 -3.08 10.76 14.07
CA PHE A 81 -3.61 10.55 12.72
C PHE A 81 -4.09 11.86 12.06
N SER A 82 -4.64 12.78 12.84
CA SER A 82 -5.09 14.09 12.33
C SER A 82 -3.95 14.96 11.79
N ALA A 83 -2.72 14.76 12.28
CA ALA A 83 -1.53 15.46 11.82
C ALA A 83 -0.75 14.67 10.75
N ALA A 84 -0.95 13.36 10.67
CA ALA A 84 -0.30 12.53 9.66
C ALA A 84 -0.86 12.86 8.27
N THR A 85 0.06 13.01 7.33
CA THR A 85 -0.27 13.13 5.92
C THR A 85 0.21 11.88 5.18
N GLU A 86 -0.49 11.50 4.12
CA GLU A 86 -0.06 10.34 3.35
C GLU A 86 1.29 10.59 2.68
N TYR A 87 2.12 9.55 2.66
CA TYR A 87 3.23 9.46 1.73
C TYR A 87 2.79 8.62 0.53
N LYS A 88 2.80 9.23 -0.67
CA LYS A 88 2.42 8.58 -1.92
C LYS A 88 3.64 7.93 -2.56
N PHE A 89 3.63 6.62 -2.66
CA PHE A 89 4.57 5.84 -3.45
C PHE A 89 4.08 5.84 -4.91
N GLU A 90 4.65 6.70 -5.73
CA GLU A 90 4.30 6.78 -7.16
C GLU A 90 5.05 5.70 -7.94
N PHE A 91 4.33 4.91 -8.71
CA PHE A 91 4.91 3.87 -9.54
C PHE A 91 5.71 4.45 -10.70
N THR A 92 6.81 3.79 -11.07
CA THR A 92 7.67 4.24 -12.16
C THR A 92 6.97 4.22 -13.51
N SER A 93 5.95 3.37 -13.65
CA SER A 93 5.05 3.30 -14.80
C SER A 93 3.64 2.91 -14.34
N PRO A 94 2.60 3.40 -15.02
CA PRO A 94 1.23 2.97 -14.74
C PRO A 94 1.07 1.45 -14.92
N ILE A 95 0.35 0.81 -14.01
CA ILE A 95 0.17 -0.64 -13.96
C ILE A 95 -1.28 -0.99 -14.25
N TYR A 96 -1.53 -1.66 -15.37
CA TYR A 96 -2.85 -2.17 -15.67
C TYR A 96 -3.17 -3.39 -14.81
N VAL A 97 -4.31 -3.36 -14.15
CA VAL A 97 -4.83 -4.46 -13.32
C VAL A 97 -6.22 -4.82 -13.82
N PRO A 98 -6.47 -6.08 -14.19
CA PRO A 98 -7.80 -6.55 -14.55
C PRO A 98 -8.80 -6.43 -13.39
N SER A 99 -10.10 -6.44 -13.71
CA SER A 99 -11.15 -6.51 -12.70
C SER A 99 -11.08 -7.80 -11.87
N ASN A 100 -11.58 -7.75 -10.65
CA ASN A 100 -11.61 -8.87 -9.71
C ASN A 100 -10.22 -9.48 -9.44
N THR A 101 -9.18 -8.65 -9.47
CA THR A 101 -7.81 -9.09 -9.18
C THR A 101 -7.46 -8.82 -7.73
N LEU A 102 -7.08 -9.87 -7.00
CA LEU A 102 -6.55 -9.76 -5.65
C LEU A 102 -5.04 -9.48 -5.70
N LEU A 103 -4.64 -8.36 -5.12
CA LEU A 103 -3.25 -7.93 -4.99
C LEU A 103 -2.89 -7.70 -3.52
N SER A 104 -1.62 -7.59 -3.24
CA SER A 104 -1.12 -7.15 -1.94
C SER A 104 -0.15 -5.98 -2.07
N VAL A 105 -0.31 -4.99 -1.19
CA VAL A 105 0.68 -3.95 -0.93
C VAL A 105 1.65 -4.49 0.09
N CYS A 106 2.92 -4.65 -0.25
CA CYS A 106 3.96 -5.07 0.66
C CYS A 106 4.89 -3.90 0.99
N ILE A 107 5.15 -3.70 2.28
CA ILE A 107 6.00 -2.63 2.79
C ILE A 107 7.10 -3.27 3.62
N TYR A 108 8.34 -2.90 3.37
CA TYR A 108 9.47 -3.41 4.13
C TYR A 108 10.64 -2.43 4.15
N SER A 109 11.45 -2.53 5.20
CA SER A 109 12.70 -1.79 5.34
C SER A 109 13.80 -2.73 5.80
N SER A 110 15.05 -2.38 5.52
CA SER A 110 16.21 -3.03 6.10
C SER A 110 16.53 -2.57 7.52
N ALA A 111 15.74 -1.62 8.06
CA ALA A 111 15.85 -1.19 9.44
C ALA A 111 15.64 -2.37 10.40
N SER A 112 16.54 -2.57 11.32
CA SER A 112 16.35 -3.49 12.44
C SER A 112 15.53 -2.78 13.51
N GLY A 113 14.33 -3.28 13.78
CA GLY A 113 13.47 -2.73 14.83
C GLY A 113 12.22 -2.02 14.32
N ASP A 114 11.43 -1.54 15.27
CA ASP A 114 10.09 -0.99 15.05
C ASP A 114 10.09 0.51 14.70
N THR A 115 11.02 0.95 13.86
CA THR A 115 11.18 2.37 13.56
C THR A 115 10.12 2.89 12.60
N TYR A 116 9.76 2.09 11.58
CA TYR A 116 8.63 2.39 10.72
C TYR A 116 7.33 1.83 11.29
N LYS A 117 6.40 2.71 11.67
CA LYS A 117 5.06 2.33 12.14
C LYS A 117 4.02 2.97 11.24
N THR A 118 3.02 2.20 10.83
CA THR A 118 1.90 2.67 10.01
C THR A 118 0.60 2.67 10.81
N TYR A 119 -0.36 3.44 10.36
CA TYR A 119 -1.70 3.41 10.90
C TYR A 119 -2.49 2.24 10.30
N PHE A 120 -3.29 1.61 11.15
CA PHE A 120 -4.24 0.58 10.73
C PHE A 120 -5.57 0.75 11.47
N ALA A 121 -6.63 0.23 10.88
CA ALA A 121 -7.94 0.12 11.50
C ALA A 121 -8.13 -1.31 12.04
N LYS A 122 -8.80 -1.42 13.18
CA LYS A 122 -9.20 -2.71 13.72
C LYS A 122 -10.72 -2.80 13.74
N ASN A 123 -11.24 -3.98 13.46
CA ASN A 123 -12.67 -4.23 13.50
C ASN A 123 -13.20 -4.01 14.92
N GLY A 124 -14.27 -3.21 15.04
CA GLY A 124 -14.87 -2.82 16.33
C GLY A 124 -14.23 -1.58 17.00
N ASP A 125 -13.16 -1.03 16.47
CA ASP A 125 -12.56 0.23 16.94
C ASP A 125 -13.28 1.46 16.35
N PHE A 126 -13.00 2.63 16.93
CA PHE A 126 -13.57 3.89 16.45
C PHE A 126 -12.99 4.32 15.11
N ASN A 127 -13.82 4.88 14.25
CA ASN A 127 -13.36 5.48 12.99
C ASN A 127 -12.44 6.68 13.23
N PHE A 128 -11.39 6.76 12.43
CA PHE A 128 -10.46 7.87 12.44
C PHE A 128 -11.13 9.19 12.03
N GLY A 129 -10.72 10.28 12.68
CA GLY A 129 -11.06 11.63 12.26
C GLY A 129 -12.48 12.08 12.53
N THR A 130 -13.28 11.33 13.30
CA THR A 130 -14.61 11.75 13.72
C THR A 130 -14.64 12.05 15.22
N THR A 131 -15.32 13.13 15.61
CA THR A 131 -15.63 13.46 17.02
C THR A 131 -16.75 12.58 17.58
N THR A 132 -17.44 11.84 16.71
CA THR A 132 -18.52 10.91 17.06
C THR A 132 -17.96 9.49 17.04
N ALA A 133 -18.14 8.78 18.14
CA ALA A 133 -17.79 7.37 18.25
C ALA A 133 -18.60 6.56 17.21
N ARG A 134 -17.97 6.21 16.10
CA ARG A 134 -18.48 5.24 15.13
C ARG A 134 -17.54 4.08 15.12
N TYR A 135 -18.07 2.89 15.38
CA TYR A 135 -17.29 1.67 15.22
C TYR A 135 -16.99 1.45 13.73
N ASN A 136 -15.81 1.02 13.44
CA ASN A 136 -15.50 0.52 12.12
C ASN A 136 -16.49 -0.59 11.78
N SER A 137 -17.14 -0.45 10.63
CA SER A 137 -18.12 -1.41 10.16
C SER A 137 -17.44 -2.77 9.95
N THR A 138 -18.15 -3.83 10.32
CA THR A 138 -17.77 -5.20 9.98
C THR A 138 -17.76 -5.49 8.48
N VAL A 139 -18.25 -4.56 7.67
CA VAL A 139 -18.22 -4.67 6.22
C VAL A 139 -16.82 -4.26 5.77
N ASN A 140 -15.94 -5.24 5.69
CA ASN A 140 -14.67 -5.10 5.00
C ASN A 140 -14.97 -4.98 3.51
N THR A 141 -15.03 -3.75 3.01
CA THR A 141 -15.31 -3.46 1.59
C THR A 141 -14.15 -3.87 0.69
N SER A 142 -12.98 -4.14 1.24
CA SER A 142 -11.78 -4.48 0.48
C SER A 142 -11.52 -5.97 0.34
N ASN A 143 -12.30 -6.83 1.01
CA ASN A 143 -12.10 -8.29 1.01
C ASN A 143 -10.64 -8.71 1.20
N GLY A 144 -9.90 -7.99 2.05
CA GLY A 144 -8.48 -8.19 2.28
C GLY A 144 -8.17 -8.48 3.74
N ALA A 145 -6.90 -8.75 4.03
CA ALA A 145 -6.37 -8.96 5.37
C ALA A 145 -4.99 -8.31 5.51
N LEU A 146 -4.66 -7.92 6.74
CA LEU A 146 -3.33 -7.49 7.10
C LEU A 146 -2.44 -8.71 7.37
N TYR A 147 -1.24 -8.71 6.81
CA TYR A 147 -0.26 -9.77 6.96
C TYR A 147 1.02 -9.23 7.56
N ALA A 148 1.60 -9.98 8.49
CA ALA A 148 2.93 -9.76 9.02
C ALA A 148 3.87 -10.90 8.60
N SER A 149 5.14 -10.60 8.46
CA SER A 149 6.16 -11.59 8.14
C SER A 149 7.47 -11.24 8.83
N SER A 150 8.28 -12.25 9.15
CA SER A 150 9.66 -12.06 9.61
C SER A 150 10.70 -12.25 8.50
N ASN A 151 10.32 -12.85 7.38
CA ASN A 151 11.23 -13.23 6.30
C ASN A 151 10.77 -12.80 4.90
N GLY A 152 9.59 -12.16 4.79
CA GLY A 152 9.01 -11.70 3.52
C GLY A 152 8.48 -12.81 2.60
N THR A 153 8.45 -14.06 3.08
CA THR A 153 7.99 -15.23 2.30
C THR A 153 6.90 -16.03 3.00
N THR A 154 6.93 -16.06 4.32
CA THR A 154 5.91 -16.71 5.15
C THR A 154 5.11 -15.62 5.83
N TRP A 155 3.78 -15.68 5.70
CA TRP A 155 2.88 -14.63 6.13
C TRP A 155 1.89 -15.12 7.17
N GLU A 156 1.70 -14.33 8.21
CA GLU A 156 0.67 -14.52 9.22
C GLU A 156 -0.40 -13.45 9.02
N GLY A 157 -1.64 -13.87 8.75
CA GLY A 157 -2.76 -12.97 8.44
C GLY A 157 -3.60 -12.63 9.67
N ASP A 158 -4.04 -11.38 9.76
CA ASP A 158 -5.01 -10.89 10.73
C ASP A 158 -6.20 -10.26 9.99
N ASN A 159 -7.32 -10.98 9.94
CA ASN A 159 -8.55 -10.54 9.27
C ASN A 159 -9.32 -9.46 10.04
N ASN A 160 -8.89 -9.13 11.27
CA ASN A 160 -9.53 -8.10 12.08
C ASN A 160 -8.86 -6.74 11.93
N LYS A 161 -7.80 -6.66 11.15
CA LYS A 161 -7.02 -5.43 10.95
C LYS A 161 -6.83 -5.14 9.48
N ASP A 162 -6.91 -3.87 9.14
CA ASP A 162 -6.62 -3.34 7.81
C ASP A 162 -5.67 -2.17 7.88
N LEU A 163 -4.67 -2.17 7.01
CA LEU A 163 -3.77 -1.04 6.84
C LEU A 163 -4.56 0.18 6.36
N THR A 164 -4.25 1.35 6.91
CA THR A 164 -4.81 2.60 6.40
C THR A 164 -4.02 3.05 5.18
N PHE A 165 -4.59 2.89 3.98
CA PHE A 165 -3.94 3.19 2.72
C PHE A 165 -4.91 3.74 1.68
N LYS A 166 -4.38 4.32 0.62
CA LYS A 166 -5.14 4.77 -0.55
C LYS A 166 -4.55 4.14 -1.81
N VAL A 167 -5.42 3.76 -2.73
CA VAL A 167 -5.04 3.29 -4.07
C VAL A 167 -5.27 4.41 -5.07
N TYR A 168 -4.24 4.79 -5.80
CA TYR A 168 -4.31 5.80 -6.85
C TYR A 168 -4.41 5.13 -8.21
N ARG A 169 -5.40 5.54 -8.99
CA ARG A 169 -5.63 5.08 -10.35
C ARG A 169 -5.64 6.24 -11.34
N ALA A 170 -5.21 6.00 -12.56
CA ALA A 170 -5.33 6.94 -13.65
C ALA A 170 -6.80 7.12 -14.01
N GLN A 171 -7.19 8.37 -14.22
CA GLN A 171 -8.46 8.72 -14.83
C GLN A 171 -8.17 9.19 -16.25
N PHE A 172 -8.75 8.50 -17.24
CA PHE A 172 -8.59 8.86 -18.63
C PHE A 172 -9.76 9.75 -19.09
N ASP A 173 -9.42 10.86 -19.73
CA ASP A 173 -10.41 11.68 -20.42
C ASP A 173 -10.67 11.09 -21.81
N THR A 174 -11.76 10.36 -21.94
CA THR A 174 -12.14 9.71 -23.20
C THR A 174 -12.74 10.67 -24.23
N SER A 175 -12.95 11.93 -23.88
CA SER A 175 -13.42 12.97 -24.80
C SER A 175 -12.30 13.54 -25.68
N LEU A 176 -11.05 13.34 -25.27
CA LEU A 176 -9.87 13.82 -25.99
C LEU A 176 -9.27 12.74 -26.87
N ALA A 177 -9.04 13.06 -28.14
CA ALA A 177 -8.27 12.20 -29.05
C ALA A 177 -6.77 12.33 -28.76
N ALA A 178 -6.08 11.20 -28.59
CA ALA A 178 -4.64 11.16 -28.46
C ALA A 178 -3.99 10.54 -29.68
N THR A 179 -2.90 11.14 -30.16
CA THR A 179 -2.10 10.60 -31.25
C THR A 179 -0.78 10.07 -30.72
N ALA A 180 -0.54 8.76 -30.83
CA ALA A 180 0.73 8.15 -30.49
C ALA A 180 1.59 7.97 -31.75
N LYS A 181 2.81 8.52 -31.74
CA LYS A 181 3.82 8.26 -32.80
C LYS A 181 4.73 7.15 -32.27
N LEU A 182 4.62 5.97 -32.87
CA LEU A 182 5.50 4.84 -32.58
C LEU A 182 6.74 4.91 -33.47
N LYS A 183 7.94 4.90 -32.88
CA LYS A 183 9.18 4.69 -33.61
C LYS A 183 9.66 3.26 -33.40
N THR A 184 9.84 2.52 -34.47
CA THR A 184 10.55 1.24 -34.39
C THR A 184 12.06 1.52 -34.47
N ASN A 185 12.81 0.96 -33.53
CA ASN A 185 14.27 1.03 -33.51
C ASN A 185 14.89 -0.18 -34.26
N ILE A 186 14.23 -0.65 -35.31
CA ILE A 186 14.77 -1.72 -36.11
C ILE A 186 15.80 -1.08 -37.09
N PRO A 187 17.10 -1.45 -37.01
CA PRO A 187 18.08 -0.97 -37.96
C PRO A 187 17.67 -1.43 -39.38
N PRO A 188 17.87 -0.61 -40.39
CA PRO A 188 17.57 -1.02 -41.77
C PRO A 188 18.40 -2.26 -42.10
N VAL A 189 17.73 -3.30 -42.58
CA VAL A 189 18.38 -4.50 -43.11
C VAL A 189 19.25 -4.06 -44.31
N LYS A 190 20.56 -4.28 -44.22
CA LYS A 190 21.48 -4.04 -45.35
C LYS A 190 21.39 -5.16 -46.34
#